data_4bccbfbfab0378209523595622c670a5
#
_entry.id   4bccbfbfab0378209523595622c670a5
#
_cell.length_a   1.000
_cell.length_b   1.000
_cell.length_c   1.000
_cell.angle_alpha   90.00
_cell.angle_beta   90.00
_cell.angle_gamma   90.00
#
_symmetry.space_group_name_H-M   'P 1'
#
loop_
_entity.id
_entity.type
_entity.pdbx_description
1 polymer ?
#
loop_
_entity_poly.entity_id
_entity_poly.type
_entity_poly.pdbx_seq_one_letter_code
_entity_poly.pdbx_strand_id
1 'polypeptide(L)'
;MSPSDTEEELRRECADLKILVIGCGGGGCNSVHRLMSIGIRGVKTVAVNTDKSHLRTINADQRLLIGSQVTRGLGAGGIPDVGEACMENALEPLNAILQDADLTFITVGLGGGTGTGAAPVVARQARRNGSLVISMATTPFEFERGRRMDSARQGISRLNENSDMMLLLDNNRLLDMVNHLPMEQGFGVMDQLVSEIIKGLVEAVTMPSLVNLDFADL
;
A
#
# COMPACT_ATOMS: atom_id res chain seq x y z
N MET A 1 -5.71 -9.81 39.67
CA MET A 1 -5.74 -10.15 38.23
C MET A 1 -4.85 -11.36 38.06
N SER A 2 -5.35 -12.44 37.50
CA SER A 2 -4.52 -13.62 37.21
C SER A 2 -3.76 -13.39 35.90
N PRO A 3 -2.61 -14.05 35.68
CA PRO A 3 -1.89 -13.94 34.40
C PRO A 3 -2.76 -14.29 33.17
N SER A 4 -3.76 -15.18 33.36
CA SER A 4 -4.73 -15.56 32.33
C SER A 4 -5.72 -14.44 31.98
N ASP A 5 -6.09 -13.58 32.93
CA ASP A 5 -7.01 -12.46 32.67
C ASP A 5 -6.32 -11.38 31.83
N THR A 6 -5.02 -11.18 32.04
CA THR A 6 -4.20 -10.22 31.28
C THR A 6 -3.96 -10.71 29.84
N GLU A 7 -3.73 -12.03 29.66
CA GLU A 7 -3.60 -12.61 28.31
C GLU A 7 -4.91 -12.58 27.50
N GLU A 8 -6.03 -12.78 28.15
CA GLU A 8 -7.34 -12.69 27.47
C GLU A 8 -7.72 -11.24 27.11
N GLU A 9 -7.37 -10.27 27.96
CA GLU A 9 -7.54 -8.84 27.68
C GLU A 9 -6.66 -8.39 26.52
N LEU A 10 -5.37 -8.73 26.52
CA LEU A 10 -4.44 -8.45 25.42
C LEU A 10 -4.87 -9.11 24.10
N ARG A 11 -5.40 -10.33 24.16
CA ARG A 11 -5.97 -11.01 22.96
C ARG A 11 -7.18 -10.27 22.39
N ARG A 12 -8.01 -9.65 23.24
CA ARG A 12 -9.15 -8.84 22.79
C ARG A 12 -8.69 -7.52 22.17
N GLU A 13 -7.73 -6.84 22.79
CA GLU A 13 -7.17 -5.59 22.26
C GLU A 13 -6.47 -5.78 20.91
N CYS A 14 -5.69 -6.85 20.73
CA CYS A 14 -5.09 -7.18 19.42
C CYS A 14 -6.10 -7.64 18.37
N ALA A 15 -7.21 -8.26 18.78
CA ALA A 15 -8.27 -8.69 17.86
C ALA A 15 -9.14 -7.51 17.37
N ASP A 16 -9.12 -6.38 18.06
CA ASP A 16 -9.89 -5.17 17.72
C ASP A 16 -9.13 -4.18 16.83
N LEU A 17 -7.84 -4.43 16.51
CA LEU A 17 -7.05 -3.57 15.63
C LEU A 17 -7.66 -3.46 14.24
N LYS A 18 -7.99 -2.24 13.85
CA LYS A 18 -8.51 -1.93 12.50
C LYS A 18 -7.36 -1.65 11.55
N ILE A 19 -7.02 -2.66 10.79
CA ILE A 19 -5.90 -2.62 9.83
C ILE A 19 -6.44 -2.37 8.42
N LEU A 20 -5.88 -1.37 7.74
CA LEU A 20 -6.12 -1.08 6.34
C LEU A 20 -4.91 -1.44 5.49
N VAL A 21 -5.15 -1.98 4.30
CA VAL A 21 -4.14 -2.14 3.25
C VAL A 21 -4.62 -1.38 2.02
N ILE A 22 -3.92 -0.31 1.66
CA ILE A 22 -4.28 0.58 0.55
C ILE A 22 -3.27 0.45 -0.58
N GLY A 23 -3.72 -0.03 -1.74
CA GLY A 23 -2.92 -0.08 -2.95
C GLY A 23 -3.12 1.15 -3.81
N CYS A 24 -2.06 1.91 -4.08
CA CYS A 24 -2.08 3.15 -4.85
C CYS A 24 -1.52 2.96 -6.25
N GLY A 25 -2.31 3.31 -7.27
CA GLY A 25 -1.95 3.18 -8.68
C GLY A 25 -1.94 1.72 -9.18
N GLY A 26 -1.45 1.50 -10.40
CA GLY A 26 -1.47 0.17 -11.02
C GLY A 26 -0.74 -0.90 -10.20
N GLY A 27 0.53 -0.68 -9.87
CA GLY A 27 1.34 -1.63 -9.11
C GLY A 27 0.75 -1.91 -7.72
N GLY A 28 0.43 -0.86 -6.94
CA GLY A 28 -0.17 -1.04 -5.62
C GLY A 28 -1.52 -1.78 -5.66
N CYS A 29 -2.36 -1.50 -6.67
CA CYS A 29 -3.60 -2.24 -6.87
C CYS A 29 -3.37 -3.73 -7.18
N ASN A 30 -2.34 -4.06 -7.97
CA ASN A 30 -1.98 -5.45 -8.27
C ASN A 30 -1.52 -6.19 -7.00
N SER A 31 -0.70 -5.54 -6.17
CA SER A 31 -0.28 -6.10 -4.88
C SER A 31 -1.48 -6.38 -3.97
N VAL A 32 -2.46 -5.47 -3.90
CA VAL A 32 -3.72 -5.70 -3.15
C VAL A 32 -4.50 -6.87 -3.75
N HIS A 33 -4.65 -6.93 -5.07
CA HIS A 33 -5.31 -8.04 -5.75
C HIS A 33 -4.66 -9.39 -5.42
N ARG A 34 -3.31 -9.41 -5.42
CA ARG A 34 -2.54 -10.60 -5.08
C ARG A 34 -2.72 -10.98 -3.62
N LEU A 35 -2.68 -10.00 -2.71
CA LEU A 35 -2.91 -10.20 -1.28
C LEU A 35 -4.26 -10.86 -1.01
N MET A 36 -5.32 -10.40 -1.68
CA MET A 36 -6.64 -11.01 -1.60
C MET A 36 -6.66 -12.44 -2.14
N SER A 37 -5.85 -12.73 -3.18
CA SER A 37 -5.76 -14.07 -3.79
C SER A 37 -5.03 -15.07 -2.90
N ILE A 38 -3.98 -14.66 -2.18
CA ILE A 38 -3.27 -15.54 -1.22
C ILE A 38 -4.00 -15.68 0.11
N GLY A 39 -5.04 -14.88 0.31
CA GLY A 39 -5.87 -14.88 1.51
C GLY A 39 -5.21 -14.15 2.69
N ILE A 40 -5.87 -13.12 3.16
CA ILE A 40 -5.53 -12.37 4.37
C ILE A 40 -6.79 -12.23 5.22
N ARG A 41 -6.64 -12.23 6.54
CA ARG A 41 -7.74 -12.06 7.49
C ARG A 41 -7.45 -10.89 8.42
N GLY A 42 -8.51 -10.28 8.95
CA GLY A 42 -8.38 -9.20 9.94
C GLY A 42 -7.98 -7.84 9.35
N VAL A 43 -7.96 -7.70 8.02
CA VAL A 43 -7.66 -6.44 7.35
C VAL A 43 -8.73 -6.06 6.36
N LYS A 44 -8.90 -4.78 6.12
CA LYS A 44 -9.72 -4.23 5.05
C LYS A 44 -8.81 -3.75 3.93
N THR A 45 -9.09 -4.16 2.70
CA THR A 45 -8.28 -3.85 1.53
C THR A 45 -8.94 -2.78 0.67
N VAL A 46 -8.15 -1.82 0.18
CA VAL A 46 -8.61 -0.71 -0.66
C VAL A 46 -7.70 -0.57 -1.87
N ALA A 47 -8.29 -0.51 -3.05
CA ALA A 47 -7.58 -0.20 -4.28
C ALA A 47 -7.91 1.21 -4.74
N VAL A 48 -6.90 2.05 -4.93
CA VAL A 48 -7.01 3.47 -5.35
C VAL A 48 -6.36 3.65 -6.72
N ASN A 49 -7.11 4.12 -7.70
CA ASN A 49 -6.56 4.35 -9.03
C ASN A 49 -7.32 5.46 -9.78
N THR A 50 -6.66 6.07 -10.78
CA THR A 50 -7.25 6.95 -11.77
C THR A 50 -7.68 6.20 -13.04
N ASP A 51 -7.25 4.93 -13.22
CA ASP A 51 -7.64 4.07 -14.32
C ASP A 51 -8.84 3.19 -13.93
N LYS A 52 -10.00 3.51 -14.53
CA LYS A 52 -11.25 2.81 -14.28
C LYS A 52 -11.23 1.37 -14.79
N SER A 53 -10.59 1.14 -15.94
CA SER A 53 -10.55 -0.18 -16.57
C SER A 53 -9.73 -1.15 -15.73
N HIS A 54 -8.55 -0.72 -15.31
CA HIS A 54 -7.70 -1.49 -14.42
C HIS A 54 -8.37 -1.73 -13.05
N LEU A 55 -8.96 -0.69 -12.45
CA LEU A 55 -9.58 -0.80 -11.13
C LEU A 55 -10.74 -1.82 -11.10
N ARG A 56 -11.44 -2.02 -12.22
CA ARG A 56 -12.50 -3.03 -12.35
C ARG A 56 -12.00 -4.47 -12.25
N THR A 57 -10.77 -4.73 -12.64
CA THR A 57 -10.17 -6.08 -12.61
C THR A 57 -9.60 -6.44 -11.24
N ILE A 58 -9.43 -5.45 -10.35
CA ILE A 58 -8.82 -5.65 -9.05
C ILE A 58 -9.81 -6.24 -8.06
N ASN A 59 -9.42 -7.31 -7.37
CA ASN A 59 -10.12 -7.83 -6.22
C ASN A 59 -9.64 -7.08 -4.96
N ALA A 60 -10.55 -6.34 -4.33
CA ALA A 60 -10.34 -5.60 -3.08
C ALA A 60 -11.71 -5.38 -2.41
N ASP A 61 -11.74 -5.21 -1.09
CA ASP A 61 -12.99 -4.94 -0.36
C ASP A 61 -13.60 -3.61 -0.78
N GLN A 62 -12.75 -2.62 -1.04
CA GLN A 62 -13.17 -1.32 -1.57
C GLN A 62 -12.32 -0.88 -2.76
N ARG A 63 -12.94 -0.15 -3.68
CA ARG A 63 -12.28 0.44 -4.85
C ARG A 63 -12.61 1.92 -4.90
N LEU A 64 -11.59 2.76 -4.89
CA LEU A 64 -11.71 4.22 -4.97
C LEU A 64 -11.16 4.71 -6.32
N LEU A 65 -12.06 5.08 -7.23
CA LEU A 65 -11.68 5.76 -8.46
C LEU A 65 -11.51 7.25 -8.18
N ILE A 66 -10.29 7.76 -8.32
CA ILE A 66 -9.96 9.16 -8.09
C ILE A 66 -9.82 9.93 -9.41
N GLY A 67 -10.12 11.24 -9.36
CA GLY A 67 -9.88 12.16 -10.47
C GLY A 67 -10.63 11.84 -11.76
N SER A 68 -11.82 11.25 -11.70
CA SER A 68 -12.61 10.89 -12.90
C SER A 68 -12.96 12.12 -13.77
N GLN A 69 -13.08 13.29 -13.19
CA GLN A 69 -13.36 14.55 -13.90
C GLN A 69 -12.12 15.07 -14.66
N VAL A 70 -10.92 14.78 -14.16
CA VAL A 70 -9.64 15.22 -14.76
C VAL A 70 -9.13 14.19 -15.77
N THR A 71 -9.09 12.92 -15.39
CA THR A 71 -8.47 11.84 -16.17
C THR A 71 -9.46 11.10 -17.06
N ARG A 72 -10.77 11.31 -16.88
CA ARG A 72 -11.85 10.56 -17.53
C ARG A 72 -11.76 9.04 -17.32
N GLY A 73 -11.05 8.62 -16.26
CA GLY A 73 -10.82 7.21 -15.97
C GLY A 73 -9.74 6.55 -16.83
N LEU A 74 -8.89 7.31 -17.51
CA LEU A 74 -7.83 6.82 -18.42
C LEU A 74 -6.44 6.81 -17.77
N GLY A 75 -6.36 7.08 -16.45
CA GLY A 75 -5.08 7.14 -15.75
C GLY A 75 -4.46 8.54 -15.73
N ALA A 76 -3.41 8.73 -14.93
CA ALA A 76 -2.72 10.01 -14.74
C ALA A 76 -1.62 10.30 -15.80
N GLY A 77 -1.52 9.50 -16.87
CA GLY A 77 -0.58 9.72 -17.96
C GLY A 77 0.91 9.71 -17.57
N GLY A 78 1.28 9.05 -16.46
CA GLY A 78 2.65 9.03 -15.96
C GLY A 78 3.08 10.32 -15.26
N ILE A 79 2.16 11.23 -14.93
CA ILE A 79 2.43 12.53 -14.33
C ILE A 79 2.02 12.50 -12.84
N PRO A 80 3.00 12.51 -11.90
CA PRO A 80 2.70 12.44 -10.47
C PRO A 80 1.81 13.57 -9.96
N ASP A 81 2.01 14.80 -10.43
CA ASP A 81 1.22 15.97 -10.02
C ASP A 81 -0.27 15.79 -10.34
N VAL A 82 -0.59 15.11 -11.44
CA VAL A 82 -1.97 14.77 -11.78
C VAL A 82 -2.53 13.74 -10.79
N GLY A 83 -1.73 12.72 -10.46
CA GLY A 83 -2.11 11.71 -9.45
C GLY A 83 -2.37 12.32 -8.07
N GLU A 84 -1.51 13.23 -7.66
CA GLU A 84 -1.63 14.00 -6.42
C GLU A 84 -2.90 14.85 -6.40
N ALA A 85 -3.09 15.70 -7.42
CA ALA A 85 -4.29 16.54 -7.52
C ALA A 85 -5.59 15.72 -7.54
N CYS A 86 -5.58 14.54 -8.20
CA CYS A 86 -6.72 13.62 -8.17
C CYS A 86 -7.02 13.10 -6.77
N MET A 87 -5.98 12.83 -5.96
CA MET A 87 -6.15 12.33 -4.59
C MET A 87 -6.57 13.46 -3.64
N GLU A 88 -5.99 14.66 -3.78
CA GLU A 88 -6.40 15.84 -3.01
C GLU A 88 -7.89 16.18 -3.21
N ASN A 89 -8.40 16.02 -4.42
CA ASN A 89 -9.82 16.21 -4.72
C ASN A 89 -10.73 15.06 -4.21
N ALA A 90 -10.13 14.00 -3.68
CA ALA A 90 -10.84 12.82 -3.16
C ALA A 90 -10.62 12.63 -1.64
N LEU A 91 -10.26 13.70 -0.91
CA LEU A 91 -9.99 13.59 0.53
C LEU A 91 -11.23 13.19 1.34
N GLU A 92 -12.42 13.63 0.96
CA GLU A 92 -13.65 13.27 1.65
C GLU A 92 -13.90 11.75 1.64
N PRO A 93 -13.98 11.05 0.49
CA PRO A 93 -14.12 9.61 0.47
C PRO A 93 -12.88 8.88 1.04
N LEU A 94 -11.68 9.44 0.93
CA LEU A 94 -10.49 8.88 1.57
C LEU A 94 -10.61 8.90 3.09
N ASN A 95 -11.02 10.02 3.68
CA ASN A 95 -11.20 10.14 5.13
C ASN A 95 -12.25 9.16 5.67
N ALA A 96 -13.33 8.95 4.93
CA ALA A 96 -14.34 7.95 5.30
C ALA A 96 -13.77 6.51 5.28
N ILE A 97 -12.77 6.24 4.43
CA ILE A 97 -12.08 4.94 4.38
C ILE A 97 -11.10 4.81 5.56
N LEU A 98 -10.37 5.88 5.87
CA LEU A 98 -9.33 5.93 6.91
C LEU A 98 -9.90 6.05 8.33
N GLN A 99 -11.20 6.29 8.45
CA GLN A 99 -11.86 6.46 9.74
C GLN A 99 -11.62 5.25 10.64
N ASP A 100 -11.16 5.51 11.86
CA ASP A 100 -10.88 4.50 12.89
C ASP A 100 -9.81 3.45 12.51
N ALA A 101 -8.95 3.73 11.53
CA ALA A 101 -7.84 2.84 11.21
C ALA A 101 -6.69 3.06 12.21
N ASP A 102 -6.29 2.00 12.92
CA ASP A 102 -5.15 2.02 13.84
C ASP A 102 -3.84 1.85 13.09
N LEU A 103 -3.82 1.00 12.05
CA LEU A 103 -2.66 0.71 11.23
C LEU A 103 -3.04 0.75 9.74
N THR A 104 -2.27 1.51 8.95
CA THR A 104 -2.45 1.63 7.51
C THR A 104 -1.19 1.19 6.77
N PHE A 105 -1.29 0.09 6.05
CA PHE A 105 -0.29 -0.30 5.05
C PHE A 105 -0.59 0.38 3.72
N ILE A 106 0.41 1.00 3.12
CA ILE A 106 0.31 1.61 1.79
C ILE A 106 1.26 0.88 0.86
N THR A 107 0.73 0.27 -0.20
CA THR A 107 1.56 -0.36 -1.23
C THR A 107 1.50 0.43 -2.53
N VAL A 108 2.65 0.68 -3.14
CA VAL A 108 2.77 1.51 -4.34
C VAL A 108 3.94 1.12 -5.22
N GLY A 109 3.69 1.04 -6.54
CA GLY A 109 4.76 1.04 -7.55
C GLY A 109 5.08 2.49 -7.94
N LEU A 110 6.29 2.94 -7.61
CA LEU A 110 6.73 4.30 -7.89
C LEU A 110 7.18 4.48 -9.35
N GLY A 111 7.26 5.73 -9.80
CA GLY A 111 7.65 6.09 -11.17
C GLY A 111 6.48 6.27 -12.14
N GLY A 112 5.27 5.83 -11.77
CA GLY A 112 4.03 6.14 -12.49
C GLY A 112 3.40 7.46 -12.02
N GLY A 113 2.30 7.86 -12.64
CA GLY A 113 1.58 9.08 -12.25
C GLY A 113 0.75 8.88 -10.99
N THR A 114 -0.22 7.97 -11.03
CA THR A 114 -1.20 7.79 -9.95
C THR A 114 -0.55 7.38 -8.64
N GLY A 115 0.22 6.29 -8.64
CA GLY A 115 0.83 5.76 -7.41
C GLY A 115 1.78 6.76 -6.77
N THR A 116 2.71 7.30 -7.57
CA THR A 116 3.74 8.24 -7.09
C THR A 116 3.14 9.52 -6.51
N GLY A 117 2.06 10.04 -7.12
CA GLY A 117 1.40 11.26 -6.65
C GLY A 117 0.41 11.02 -5.51
N ALA A 118 -0.41 9.98 -5.59
CA ALA A 118 -1.48 9.74 -4.62
C ALA A 118 -0.99 9.14 -3.30
N ALA A 119 0.00 8.23 -3.31
CA ALA A 119 0.43 7.53 -2.10
C ALA A 119 0.92 8.46 -0.97
N PRO A 120 1.73 9.52 -1.22
CA PRO A 120 2.11 10.46 -0.18
C PRO A 120 0.92 11.21 0.43
N VAL A 121 -0.12 11.50 -0.37
CA VAL A 121 -1.35 12.14 0.12
C VAL A 121 -2.11 11.19 1.04
N VAL A 122 -2.24 9.93 0.64
CA VAL A 122 -2.87 8.89 1.47
C VAL A 122 -2.12 8.73 2.79
N ALA A 123 -0.79 8.62 2.75
CA ALA A 123 0.05 8.49 3.94
C ALA A 123 -0.14 9.68 4.90
N ARG A 124 -0.03 10.90 4.37
CA ARG A 124 -0.24 12.12 5.15
C ARG A 124 -1.62 12.14 5.81
N GLN A 125 -2.66 11.73 5.08
CA GLN A 125 -4.01 11.74 5.60
C GLN A 125 -4.25 10.65 6.65
N ALA A 126 -3.69 9.46 6.46
CA ALA A 126 -3.74 8.38 7.44
C ALA A 126 -3.08 8.81 8.77
N ARG A 127 -1.88 9.40 8.72
CA ARG A 127 -1.22 9.94 9.93
C ARG A 127 -2.04 11.04 10.61
N ARG A 128 -2.66 11.93 9.85
CA ARG A 128 -3.54 12.98 10.41
C ARG A 128 -4.75 12.40 11.14
N ASN A 129 -5.23 11.25 10.71
CA ASN A 129 -6.32 10.53 11.37
C ASN A 129 -5.84 9.66 12.55
N GLY A 130 -4.56 9.71 12.90
CA GLY A 130 -3.98 8.98 14.05
C GLY A 130 -3.57 7.54 13.75
N SER A 131 -3.62 7.10 12.48
CA SER A 131 -3.16 5.77 12.09
C SER A 131 -1.64 5.70 12.02
N LEU A 132 -1.04 4.61 12.50
CA LEU A 132 0.35 4.27 12.19
C LEU A 132 0.46 3.92 10.71
N VAL A 133 1.44 4.48 10.00
CA VAL A 133 1.56 4.32 8.55
C VAL A 133 2.83 3.56 8.18
N ILE A 134 2.65 2.39 7.57
CA ILE A 134 3.73 1.59 7.00
C ILE A 134 3.61 1.60 5.48
N SER A 135 4.58 2.21 4.80
CA SER A 135 4.58 2.27 3.34
C SER A 135 5.53 1.24 2.74
N MET A 136 5.06 0.55 1.71
CA MET A 136 5.84 -0.39 0.92
C MET A 136 5.88 0.11 -0.52
N ALA A 137 7.05 0.49 -0.98
CA ALA A 137 7.25 1.06 -2.29
C ALA A 137 8.21 0.23 -3.12
N THR A 138 7.88 0.03 -4.40
CA THR A 138 8.78 -0.59 -5.37
C THR A 138 9.34 0.46 -6.32
N THR A 139 10.64 0.35 -6.65
CA THR A 139 11.26 1.20 -7.67
C THR A 139 10.97 0.70 -9.08
N PRO A 140 10.99 1.57 -10.10
CA PRO A 140 10.92 1.14 -11.49
C PRO A 140 12.12 0.26 -11.86
N PHE A 141 11.92 -0.62 -12.83
CA PHE A 141 13.03 -1.31 -13.48
C PHE A 141 13.87 -0.35 -14.33
N GLU A 142 15.17 -0.61 -14.46
CA GLU A 142 16.09 0.24 -15.24
C GLU A 142 15.65 0.41 -16.70
N PHE A 143 15.07 -0.62 -17.32
CA PHE A 143 14.58 -0.54 -18.69
C PHE A 143 13.34 0.36 -18.85
N GLU A 144 12.65 0.73 -17.76
CA GLU A 144 11.47 1.63 -17.82
C GLU A 144 11.82 3.11 -18.08
N ARG A 145 13.09 3.43 -18.23
CA ARG A 145 13.69 4.74 -18.57
C ARG A 145 13.85 5.70 -17.37
N GLY A 146 14.86 6.59 -17.49
CA GLY A 146 15.30 7.51 -16.43
C GLY A 146 14.20 8.42 -15.87
N ARG A 147 13.25 8.90 -16.70
CA ARG A 147 12.14 9.74 -16.25
C ARG A 147 11.28 9.07 -15.17
N ARG A 148 11.05 7.74 -15.25
CA ARG A 148 10.33 7.02 -14.20
C ARG A 148 11.12 6.92 -12.92
N MET A 149 12.44 6.72 -13.03
CA MET A 149 13.32 6.69 -11.87
C MET A 149 13.38 8.05 -11.17
N ASP A 150 13.43 9.17 -11.93
CA ASP A 150 13.42 10.51 -11.33
C ASP A 150 12.10 10.79 -10.60
N SER A 151 10.97 10.43 -11.20
CA SER A 151 9.65 10.51 -10.54
C SER A 151 9.61 9.62 -9.29
N ALA A 152 10.19 8.42 -9.34
CA ALA A 152 10.24 7.51 -8.20
C ALA A 152 11.05 8.10 -7.04
N ARG A 153 12.22 8.71 -7.30
CA ARG A 153 13.07 9.35 -6.27
C ARG A 153 12.31 10.45 -5.53
N GLN A 154 11.57 11.30 -6.27
CA GLN A 154 10.72 12.33 -5.64
C GLN A 154 9.59 11.70 -4.82
N GLY A 155 8.95 10.65 -5.34
CA GLY A 155 7.92 9.91 -4.64
C GLY A 155 8.42 9.25 -3.36
N ILE A 156 9.63 8.68 -3.37
CA ILE A 156 10.29 8.08 -2.19
C ILE A 156 10.43 9.13 -1.08
N SER A 157 11.01 10.31 -1.38
CA SER A 157 11.19 11.37 -0.37
C SER A 157 9.87 11.76 0.26
N ARG A 158 8.88 12.08 -0.56
CA ARG A 158 7.56 12.54 -0.11
C ARG A 158 6.78 11.47 0.67
N LEU A 159 6.89 10.21 0.25
CA LEU A 159 6.23 9.10 0.94
C LEU A 159 6.90 8.83 2.29
N ASN A 160 8.23 8.83 2.35
CA ASN A 160 9.00 8.63 3.57
C ASN A 160 8.72 9.70 4.63
N GLU A 161 8.58 10.97 4.22
CA GLU A 161 8.23 12.09 5.12
C GLU A 161 6.84 11.92 5.78
N ASN A 162 5.96 11.15 5.15
CA ASN A 162 4.57 10.96 5.57
C ASN A 162 4.29 9.55 6.12
N SER A 163 5.31 8.71 6.25
CA SER A 163 5.21 7.35 6.80
C SER A 163 5.99 7.22 8.10
N ASP A 164 5.52 6.40 9.01
CA ASP A 164 6.24 6.08 10.25
C ASP A 164 7.33 5.04 9.97
N MET A 165 7.04 4.13 9.03
CA MET A 165 7.99 3.16 8.49
C MET A 165 7.88 3.09 6.97
N MET A 166 9.02 2.96 6.28
CA MET A 166 9.03 2.77 4.84
C MET A 166 9.94 1.60 4.44
N LEU A 167 9.38 0.65 3.72
CA LEU A 167 10.08 -0.45 3.08
C LEU A 167 10.22 -0.16 1.58
N LEU A 168 11.45 -0.04 1.12
CA LEU A 168 11.76 0.20 -0.29
C LEU A 168 12.31 -1.08 -0.92
N LEU A 169 11.61 -1.59 -1.92
CA LEU A 169 11.98 -2.79 -2.67
C LEU A 169 12.53 -2.39 -4.05
N ASP A 170 13.76 -2.77 -4.32
CA ASP A 170 14.39 -2.51 -5.61
C ASP A 170 14.06 -3.64 -6.60
N ASN A 171 13.25 -3.30 -7.61
CA ASN A 171 12.85 -4.23 -8.65
C ASN A 171 14.03 -4.79 -9.44
N ASN A 172 15.12 -4.07 -9.60
CA ASN A 172 16.28 -4.54 -10.34
C ASN A 172 17.01 -5.66 -9.62
N ARG A 173 17.15 -5.55 -8.28
CA ARG A 173 17.73 -6.64 -7.46
C ARG A 173 16.90 -7.92 -7.53
N LEU A 174 15.59 -7.79 -7.68
CA LEU A 174 14.73 -8.95 -7.82
C LEU A 174 14.80 -9.58 -9.21
N LEU A 175 14.97 -8.78 -10.27
CA LEU A 175 15.24 -9.32 -11.60
C LEU A 175 16.51 -10.16 -11.63
N ASP A 176 17.55 -9.75 -10.92
CA ASP A 176 18.79 -10.53 -10.82
C ASP A 176 18.55 -11.91 -10.20
N MET A 177 17.60 -12.01 -9.26
CA MET A 177 17.23 -13.29 -8.63
C MET A 177 16.35 -14.18 -9.52
N VAL A 178 15.61 -13.59 -10.47
CA VAL A 178 14.63 -14.28 -11.35
C VAL A 178 14.91 -14.05 -12.83
N ASN A 179 16.16 -13.84 -13.21
CA ASN A 179 16.63 -13.46 -14.54
C ASN A 179 16.23 -14.42 -15.68
N HIS A 180 15.76 -15.62 -15.33
CA HIS A 180 15.28 -16.63 -16.28
C HIS A 180 13.79 -16.54 -16.57
N LEU A 181 13.04 -15.62 -15.92
CA LEU A 181 11.61 -15.48 -16.11
C LEU A 181 11.28 -14.41 -17.15
N PRO A 182 10.21 -14.57 -17.92
CA PRO A 182 9.64 -13.50 -18.72
C PRO A 182 9.23 -12.29 -17.85
N MET A 183 9.31 -11.07 -18.42
CA MET A 183 9.07 -9.81 -17.70
C MET A 183 7.73 -9.74 -16.96
N GLU A 184 6.66 -10.25 -17.58
CA GLU A 184 5.32 -10.30 -16.96
C GLU A 184 5.31 -11.17 -15.70
N GLN A 185 6.08 -12.25 -15.71
CA GLN A 185 6.25 -13.10 -14.53
C GLN A 185 7.10 -12.42 -13.45
N GLY A 186 8.09 -11.60 -13.84
CA GLY A 186 8.89 -10.79 -12.92
C GLY A 186 8.03 -9.82 -12.10
N PHE A 187 7.11 -9.11 -12.74
CA PHE A 187 6.13 -8.26 -12.02
C PHE A 187 5.25 -9.08 -11.07
N GLY A 188 4.81 -10.27 -11.50
CA GLY A 188 4.03 -11.16 -10.66
C GLY A 188 4.78 -11.64 -9.40
N VAL A 189 6.10 -11.87 -9.51
CA VAL A 189 6.96 -12.22 -8.36
C VAL A 189 7.05 -11.05 -7.38
N MET A 190 7.15 -9.80 -7.88
CA MET A 190 7.14 -8.61 -7.04
C MET A 190 5.84 -8.47 -6.26
N ASP A 191 4.71 -8.56 -6.96
CA ASP A 191 3.41 -8.47 -6.31
C ASP A 191 3.21 -9.56 -5.26
N GLN A 192 3.73 -10.77 -5.53
CA GLN A 192 3.75 -11.87 -4.57
C GLN A 192 4.58 -11.52 -3.33
N LEU A 193 5.82 -11.06 -3.52
CA LEU A 193 6.73 -10.73 -2.42
C LEU A 193 6.14 -9.63 -1.53
N VAL A 194 5.66 -8.53 -2.14
CA VAL A 194 5.01 -7.43 -1.42
C VAL A 194 3.83 -7.96 -0.60
N SER A 195 3.01 -8.81 -1.21
CA SER A 195 1.82 -9.38 -0.56
C SER A 195 2.19 -10.30 0.61
N GLU A 196 3.23 -11.11 0.47
CA GLU A 196 3.72 -12.00 1.53
C GLU A 196 4.33 -11.21 2.70
N ILE A 197 5.07 -10.13 2.42
CA ILE A 197 5.59 -9.24 3.47
C ILE A 197 4.44 -8.58 4.23
N ILE A 198 3.44 -8.02 3.53
CA ILE A 198 2.26 -7.42 4.19
C ILE A 198 1.56 -8.45 5.05
N LYS A 199 1.32 -9.65 4.50
CA LYS A 199 0.67 -10.74 5.23
C LYS A 199 1.45 -11.12 6.49
N GLY A 200 2.76 -11.30 6.40
CA GLY A 200 3.62 -11.62 7.53
C GLY A 200 3.62 -10.55 8.61
N LEU A 201 3.66 -9.26 8.22
CA LEU A 201 3.59 -8.15 9.17
C LEU A 201 2.21 -8.07 9.85
N VAL A 202 1.12 -8.23 9.10
CA VAL A 202 -0.23 -8.28 9.66
C VAL A 202 -0.37 -9.43 10.64
N GLU A 203 0.07 -10.63 10.25
CA GLU A 203 0.03 -11.81 11.12
C GLU A 203 0.88 -11.61 12.40
N ALA A 204 2.05 -10.99 12.29
CA ALA A 204 2.91 -10.68 13.44
C ALA A 204 2.26 -9.73 14.45
N VAL A 205 1.46 -8.76 13.96
CA VAL A 205 0.76 -7.78 14.81
C VAL A 205 -0.56 -8.35 15.38
N THR A 206 -1.26 -9.19 14.60
CA THR A 206 -2.59 -9.69 14.98
C THR A 206 -2.58 -11.02 15.71
N MET A 207 -1.53 -11.84 15.53
CA MET A 207 -1.41 -13.11 16.23
C MET A 207 -0.75 -12.92 17.59
N PRO A 208 -1.34 -13.42 18.68
CA PRO A 208 -0.66 -13.45 19.97
C PRO A 208 0.59 -14.31 19.83
N SER A 209 1.75 -13.70 19.73
CA SER A 209 3.03 -14.42 19.69
C SER A 209 3.58 -14.55 21.11
N LEU A 210 4.40 -15.60 21.33
CA LEU A 210 5.16 -15.80 22.58
C LEU A 210 6.19 -14.66 22.85
N VAL A 211 6.36 -13.76 21.88
CA VAL A 211 7.17 -12.53 21.99
C VAL A 211 6.21 -11.39 21.63
N ASN A 212 5.78 -10.63 22.62
CA ASN A 212 5.02 -9.40 22.40
C ASN A 212 5.88 -8.43 21.57
N LEU A 213 5.57 -8.31 20.28
CA LEU A 213 5.94 -7.13 19.51
C LEU A 213 4.94 -6.05 19.91
N ASP A 214 5.38 -5.11 20.74
CA ASP A 214 4.58 -3.96 21.09
C ASP A 214 4.41 -3.06 19.86
N PHE A 215 3.24 -2.44 19.72
CA PHE A 215 2.97 -1.45 18.66
C PHE A 215 3.98 -0.29 18.66
N ALA A 216 4.62 -0.07 19.82
CA ALA A 216 5.69 0.93 20.01
C ALA A 216 7.04 0.46 19.44
N ASP A 217 7.22 -0.81 19.11
CA ASP A 217 8.47 -1.38 18.59
C ASP A 217 8.51 -1.40 17.05
N LEU A 218 7.43 -0.99 16.38
CA LEU A 218 7.32 -0.80 14.93
C LEU A 218 7.59 0.65 14.54
#